data_8a7ee2c60f76fafd1a81e247c64deedc
#
_entry.id   8a7ee2c60f76fafd1a81e247c64deedc
#
_cell.length_a   1.000
_cell.length_b   1.000
_cell.length_c   1.000
_cell.angle_alpha   90.00
_cell.angle_beta   90.00
_cell.angle_gamma   90.00
#
_symmetry.space_group_name_H-M   'P 1'
#
loop_
_entity.id
_entity.type
_entity.pdbx_description
1 polymer ?
#
loop_
_entity_poly.entity_id
_entity_poly.type
_entity_poly.pdbx_seq_one_letter_code
_entity_poly.pdbx_strand_id
1 'polypeptide(L)'
;MKTLMEKPERLLELGGTKGVQPVLLTGDHAHAAQAIAGKLGITDVHAACLPEDKLAYIDAAQRTGRPVCMIGDGVNDAPALKKADVGIAMSGVGSDIAVDAANIALVDDEVRELPHLIALSHRMMTTIRLNMSFSMLLNFVAIVLAIIGTLAPVIGALVHNAGSVLVITNSALLLNWRRSSWQSPSSASSSAQ
;
A
#
# COMPACT_ATOMS: atom_id res chain seq x y z
N MET A 1 8.10 18.90 1.52
CA MET A 1 6.85 19.68 1.40
C MET A 1 6.59 20.34 0.04
N LYS A 2 7.60 20.56 -0.83
CA LYS A 2 7.39 21.08 -2.20
C LYS A 2 6.69 20.12 -3.18
N THR A 3 6.90 18.83 -3.04
CA THR A 3 6.43 17.81 -4.00
C THR A 3 4.95 17.43 -3.84
N LEU A 4 4.39 17.58 -2.62
CA LEU A 4 2.96 17.39 -2.35
C LEU A 4 2.06 18.42 -3.05
N MET A 5 2.62 19.57 -3.42
CA MET A 5 1.87 20.68 -4.04
C MET A 5 1.69 20.56 -5.56
N GLU A 6 2.41 19.70 -6.24
CA GLU A 6 2.48 19.72 -7.70
C GLU A 6 1.34 19.00 -8.43
N LYS A 7 0.69 18.02 -7.78
CA LYS A 7 -0.51 17.35 -8.34
C LYS A 7 -1.46 16.84 -7.26
N PRO A 8 -2.30 17.70 -6.66
CA PRO A 8 -3.26 17.32 -5.63
C PRO A 8 -4.35 16.35 -6.14
N GLU A 9 -4.58 16.33 -7.44
CA GLU A 9 -5.63 15.54 -8.10
C GLU A 9 -5.50 14.03 -7.85
N ARG A 10 -4.30 13.52 -7.61
CA ARG A 10 -4.05 12.09 -7.38
C ARG A 10 -4.32 11.62 -5.95
N LEU A 11 -4.29 12.51 -4.97
CA LEU A 11 -4.77 12.19 -3.62
C LEU A 11 -6.30 12.10 -3.58
N LEU A 12 -6.98 12.84 -4.46
CA LEU A 12 -8.43 12.70 -4.68
C LEU A 12 -8.79 11.32 -5.27
N GLU A 13 -7.89 10.70 -6.06
CA GLU A 13 -8.07 9.32 -6.52
C GLU A 13 -8.06 8.32 -5.35
N LEU A 14 -7.38 8.61 -4.23
CA LEU A 14 -7.44 7.80 -3.01
C LEU A 14 -8.81 7.89 -2.34
N GLY A 15 -9.43 9.06 -2.28
CA GLY A 15 -10.80 9.25 -1.80
C GLY A 15 -11.85 8.58 -2.69
N GLY A 16 -11.56 8.40 -3.98
CA GLY A 16 -12.36 7.62 -4.93
C GLY A 16 -12.10 6.12 -4.87
N THR A 17 -11.02 5.67 -4.25
CA THR A 17 -10.75 4.25 -4.01
C THR A 17 -11.61 3.81 -2.82
N LYS A 18 -12.59 2.99 -3.08
CA LYS A 18 -13.63 2.48 -2.17
C LYS A 18 -13.21 2.45 -0.70
N GLY A 19 -13.69 3.42 0.08
CA GLY A 19 -13.64 3.38 1.53
C GLY A 19 -12.40 3.98 2.20
N VAL A 20 -11.50 4.65 1.48
CA VAL A 20 -10.36 5.38 2.09
C VAL A 20 -10.79 6.82 2.40
N GLN A 21 -10.68 7.22 3.66
CA GLN A 21 -10.94 8.58 4.12
C GLN A 21 -9.61 9.26 4.40
N PRO A 22 -9.19 10.28 3.59
CA PRO A 22 -7.98 11.04 3.86
C PRO A 22 -8.21 12.00 5.03
N VAL A 23 -7.23 12.08 5.93
CA VAL A 23 -7.20 12.98 7.09
C VAL A 23 -5.86 13.70 7.13
N LEU A 24 -5.87 14.99 7.40
CA LEU A 24 -4.65 15.78 7.57
C LEU A 24 -4.40 16.03 9.08
N LEU A 25 -3.32 15.41 9.61
CA LEU A 25 -2.84 15.66 10.96
C LEU A 25 -1.52 16.44 10.87
N THR A 26 -1.52 17.70 11.26
CA THR A 26 -0.33 18.57 11.16
C THR A 26 -0.09 19.39 12.40
N GLY A 27 1.19 19.62 12.74
CA GLY A 27 1.59 20.55 13.79
C GLY A 27 1.51 22.02 13.36
N ASP A 28 1.24 22.32 12.10
CA ASP A 28 1.11 23.67 11.56
C ASP A 28 -0.16 24.37 12.08
N HIS A 29 -0.16 25.70 11.99
CA HIS A 29 -1.33 26.52 12.36
C HIS A 29 -2.52 26.26 11.43
N ALA A 30 -3.73 26.45 11.96
CA ALA A 30 -4.99 26.16 11.27
C ALA A 30 -5.10 26.77 9.86
N HIS A 31 -4.61 28.00 9.66
CA HIS A 31 -4.66 28.68 8.36
C HIS A 31 -3.80 27.98 7.31
N ALA A 32 -2.58 27.53 7.68
CA ALA A 32 -1.70 26.80 6.78
C ALA A 32 -2.25 25.41 6.49
N ALA A 33 -2.76 24.72 7.51
CA ALA A 33 -3.39 23.41 7.38
C ALA A 33 -4.60 23.44 6.44
N GLN A 34 -5.49 24.40 6.58
CA GLN A 34 -6.66 24.57 5.73
C GLN A 34 -6.29 24.91 4.27
N ALA A 35 -5.26 25.74 4.06
CA ALA A 35 -4.79 26.05 2.69
C ALA A 35 -4.24 24.81 1.98
N ILE A 36 -3.53 23.93 2.70
CA ILE A 36 -3.02 22.64 2.18
C ILE A 36 -4.19 21.68 1.93
N ALA A 37 -5.07 21.54 2.90
CA ALA A 37 -6.23 20.65 2.82
C ALA A 37 -7.15 21.01 1.65
N GLY A 38 -7.40 22.31 1.43
CA GLY A 38 -8.19 22.79 0.31
C GLY A 38 -7.57 22.44 -1.04
N LYS A 39 -6.23 22.50 -1.17
CA LYS A 39 -5.51 22.07 -2.38
C LYS A 39 -5.56 20.55 -2.59
N LEU A 40 -5.61 19.79 -1.50
CA LEU A 40 -5.64 18.32 -1.52
C LEU A 40 -7.06 17.74 -1.51
N GLY A 41 -8.09 18.59 -1.41
CA GLY A 41 -9.48 18.14 -1.30
C GLY A 41 -9.78 17.35 -0.01
N ILE A 42 -8.96 17.55 1.05
CA ILE A 42 -9.14 16.88 2.34
C ILE A 42 -10.09 17.71 3.19
N THR A 43 -11.16 17.09 3.69
CA THR A 43 -12.18 17.74 4.50
C THR A 43 -11.95 17.57 6.00
N ASP A 44 -11.28 16.51 6.41
CA ASP A 44 -10.98 16.20 7.81
C ASP A 44 -9.57 16.69 8.15
N VAL A 45 -9.49 17.79 8.91
CA VAL A 45 -8.26 18.52 9.16
C VAL A 45 -8.08 18.78 10.64
N HIS A 46 -6.99 18.31 11.20
CA HIS A 46 -6.54 18.57 12.56
C HIS A 46 -5.22 19.35 12.51
N ALA A 47 -5.29 20.61 12.87
CA ALA A 47 -4.14 21.52 12.91
C ALA A 47 -3.59 21.64 14.34
N ALA A 48 -2.36 22.16 14.46
CA ALA A 48 -1.65 22.35 15.72
C ALA A 48 -1.56 21.08 16.59
N CYS A 49 -1.52 19.91 15.95
CA CYS A 49 -1.43 18.62 16.62
C CYS A 49 -0.04 18.42 17.24
N LEU A 50 -0.02 18.08 18.51
CA LEU A 50 1.15 17.51 19.17
C LEU A 50 1.34 16.03 18.76
N PRO A 51 2.52 15.46 18.97
CA PRO A 51 2.74 14.04 18.70
C PRO A 51 1.74 13.12 19.41
N GLU A 52 1.34 13.48 20.63
CA GLU A 52 0.37 12.74 21.45
C GLU A 52 -1.04 12.79 20.85
N ASP A 53 -1.43 13.92 20.27
CA ASP A 53 -2.73 14.06 19.60
C ASP A 53 -2.84 13.14 18.38
N LYS A 54 -1.74 13.01 17.63
CA LYS A 54 -1.68 12.08 16.50
C LYS A 54 -1.87 10.62 16.95
N LEU A 55 -1.21 10.23 18.05
CA LEU A 55 -1.37 8.91 18.65
C LEU A 55 -2.81 8.66 19.13
N ALA A 56 -3.41 9.65 19.78
CA ALA A 56 -4.79 9.57 20.28
C ALA A 56 -5.79 9.42 19.12
N TYR A 57 -5.57 10.15 18.03
CA TYR A 57 -6.40 10.04 16.83
C TYR A 57 -6.34 8.63 16.20
N ILE A 58 -5.12 8.10 16.04
CA ILE A 58 -4.90 6.75 15.50
C ILE A 58 -5.60 5.71 16.39
N ASP A 59 -5.41 5.80 17.70
CA ASP A 59 -6.01 4.89 18.67
C ASP A 59 -7.54 4.93 18.62
N ALA A 60 -8.13 6.11 18.55
CA ALA A 60 -9.57 6.30 18.43
C ALA A 60 -10.13 5.68 17.13
N ALA A 61 -9.44 5.85 16.01
CA ALA A 61 -9.83 5.24 14.73
C ALA A 61 -9.76 3.72 14.81
N GLN A 62 -8.67 3.15 15.34
CA GLN A 62 -8.47 1.71 15.50
C GLN A 62 -9.53 1.08 16.41
N ARG A 63 -9.90 1.73 17.51
CA ARG A 63 -10.98 1.26 18.41
C ARG A 63 -12.34 1.18 17.74
N THR A 64 -12.57 1.97 16.70
CA THR A 64 -13.81 1.88 15.88
C THR A 64 -13.73 0.84 14.76
N GLY A 65 -12.65 0.03 14.71
CA GLY A 65 -12.43 -0.99 13.70
C GLY A 65 -12.00 -0.44 12.33
N ARG A 66 -11.54 0.82 12.27
CA ARG A 66 -11.01 1.43 11.06
C ARG A 66 -9.49 1.28 11.04
N PRO A 67 -8.91 0.50 10.11
CA PRO A 67 -7.46 0.42 9.98
C PRO A 67 -6.89 1.76 9.51
N VAL A 68 -5.75 2.15 10.07
CA VAL A 68 -5.09 3.43 9.84
C VAL A 68 -3.79 3.23 9.08
N CYS A 69 -3.65 3.94 7.96
CA CYS A 69 -2.38 4.12 7.26
C CYS A 69 -1.84 5.52 7.58
N MET A 70 -0.71 5.59 8.27
CA MET A 70 -0.03 6.84 8.60
C MET A 70 1.12 7.09 7.64
N ILE A 71 1.19 8.33 7.14
CA ILE A 71 2.28 8.80 6.28
C ILE A 71 2.98 9.95 7.01
N GLY A 72 4.29 9.87 7.14
CA GLY A 72 5.07 10.88 7.82
C GLY A 72 6.50 10.98 7.27
N ASP A 73 7.12 12.14 7.47
CA ASP A 73 8.46 12.46 6.94
C ASP A 73 9.49 12.76 8.02
N GLY A 74 9.08 12.82 9.29
CA GLY A 74 9.92 13.30 10.36
C GLY A 74 10.09 12.37 11.56
N VAL A 75 11.12 12.66 12.36
CA VAL A 75 11.39 11.98 13.64
C VAL A 75 10.20 12.06 14.57
N ASN A 76 9.49 13.19 14.55
CA ASN A 76 8.31 13.44 15.38
C ASN A 76 7.12 12.55 15.01
N ASP A 77 7.10 12.00 13.81
CA ASP A 77 6.05 11.10 13.33
C ASP A 77 6.36 9.62 13.60
N ALA A 78 7.59 9.28 13.99
CA ALA A 78 8.00 7.91 14.25
C ALA A 78 7.09 7.14 15.22
N PRO A 79 6.64 7.73 16.36
CA PRO A 79 5.69 7.05 17.26
C PRO A 79 4.33 6.79 16.57
N ALA A 80 3.84 7.74 15.76
CA ALA A 80 2.58 7.61 15.04
C ALA A 80 2.67 6.60 13.89
N LEU A 81 3.80 6.57 13.15
CA LEU A 81 4.09 5.57 12.13
C LEU A 81 4.08 4.15 12.71
N LYS A 82 4.71 3.97 13.87
CA LYS A 82 4.77 2.67 14.56
C LYS A 82 3.43 2.25 15.15
N LYS A 83 2.59 3.20 15.56
CA LYS A 83 1.26 2.94 16.17
C LYS A 83 0.22 2.58 15.11
N ALA A 84 0.32 3.10 13.92
CA ALA A 84 -0.61 2.83 12.82
C ALA A 84 -0.58 1.36 12.39
N ASP A 85 -1.65 0.87 11.74
CA ASP A 85 -1.68 -0.47 11.16
C ASP A 85 -0.71 -0.61 10.00
N VAL A 86 -0.50 0.50 9.26
CA VAL A 86 0.54 0.63 8.23
C VAL A 86 1.19 2.01 8.38
N GLY A 87 2.48 2.04 8.69
CA GLY A 87 3.30 3.25 8.68
C GLY A 87 4.08 3.36 7.37
N ILE A 88 4.02 4.52 6.72
CA ILE A 88 4.76 4.84 5.48
C ILE A 88 5.65 6.03 5.76
N ALA A 89 6.96 5.83 5.71
CA ALA A 89 7.93 6.91 5.82
C ALA A 89 8.29 7.46 4.45
N MET A 90 8.40 8.80 4.38
CA MET A 90 8.94 9.50 3.22
C MET A 90 10.45 9.67 3.44
N SER A 91 11.30 9.06 2.60
CA SER A 91 12.73 8.88 2.90
C SER A 91 13.68 9.86 2.19
N GLY A 92 13.19 10.74 1.31
CA GLY A 92 14.05 11.69 0.57
C GLY A 92 14.71 12.76 1.45
N VAL A 93 14.12 13.05 2.61
CA VAL A 93 14.66 13.94 3.65
C VAL A 93 14.45 13.34 5.05
N GLY A 94 13.90 12.12 5.10
CA GLY A 94 13.50 11.45 6.32
C GLY A 94 14.72 10.99 7.14
N SER A 95 14.59 11.09 8.43
CA SER A 95 15.58 10.51 9.34
C SER A 95 15.50 8.99 9.29
N ASP A 96 16.62 8.31 9.47
CA ASP A 96 16.70 6.86 9.65
C ASP A 96 15.68 6.37 10.69
N ILE A 97 15.38 7.20 11.70
CA ILE A 97 14.40 6.91 12.77
C ILE A 97 12.97 6.76 12.22
N ALA A 98 12.55 7.60 11.27
CA ALA A 98 11.21 7.48 10.66
C ALA A 98 11.12 6.24 9.79
N VAL A 99 12.19 5.92 9.06
CA VAL A 99 12.28 4.70 8.24
C VAL A 99 12.25 3.45 9.11
N ASP A 100 12.97 3.44 10.23
CA ASP A 100 12.99 2.31 11.18
C ASP A 100 11.63 2.09 11.87
N ALA A 101 10.83 3.15 12.02
CA ALA A 101 9.51 3.07 12.62
C ALA A 101 8.42 2.65 11.64
N ALA A 102 8.66 2.76 10.33
CA ALA A 102 7.67 2.52 9.29
C ALA A 102 7.71 1.08 8.77
N ASN A 103 6.58 0.62 8.20
CA ASN A 103 6.49 -0.65 7.49
C ASN A 103 6.96 -0.52 6.03
N ILE A 104 6.86 0.68 5.46
CA ILE A 104 7.16 1.00 4.07
C ILE A 104 7.94 2.31 4.03
N ALA A 105 9.02 2.37 3.26
CA ALA A 105 9.75 3.60 2.96
C ALA A 105 9.57 3.96 1.49
N LEU A 106 9.16 5.20 1.21
CA LEU A 106 9.08 5.75 -0.15
C LEU A 106 10.40 6.43 -0.47
N VAL A 107 11.17 5.86 -1.41
CA VAL A 107 12.53 6.31 -1.73
C VAL A 107 12.54 7.68 -2.42
N ASP A 108 11.55 7.97 -3.27
CA ASP A 108 11.50 9.18 -4.09
C ASP A 108 10.59 10.28 -3.53
N ASP A 109 10.16 10.20 -2.26
CA ASP A 109 9.24 11.15 -1.58
C ASP A 109 7.95 11.47 -2.35
N GLU A 110 7.54 10.59 -3.26
CA GLU A 110 6.36 10.82 -4.08
C GLU A 110 5.12 10.17 -3.48
N VAL A 111 4.35 10.92 -2.72
CA VAL A 111 3.02 10.50 -2.21
C VAL A 111 2.10 10.04 -3.36
N ARG A 112 2.37 10.47 -4.59
CA ARG A 112 1.66 10.01 -5.80
C ARG A 112 1.83 8.52 -6.09
N GLU A 113 2.81 7.85 -5.49
CA GLU A 113 2.97 6.38 -5.58
C GLU A 113 1.94 5.61 -4.75
N LEU A 114 1.30 6.25 -3.78
CA LEU A 114 0.33 5.61 -2.90
C LEU A 114 -0.84 4.94 -3.61
N PRO A 115 -1.49 5.56 -4.61
CA PRO A 115 -2.57 4.90 -5.35
C PRO A 115 -2.09 3.65 -6.07
N HIS A 116 -0.85 3.67 -6.57
CA HIS A 116 -0.22 2.50 -7.18
C HIS A 116 0.05 1.40 -6.15
N LEU A 117 0.60 1.77 -5.00
CA LEU A 117 0.88 0.85 -3.89
C LEU A 117 -0.41 0.15 -3.41
N ILE A 118 -1.49 0.90 -3.21
CA ILE A 118 -2.79 0.35 -2.81
C ILE A 118 -3.34 -0.58 -3.88
N ALA A 119 -3.31 -0.18 -5.15
CA ALA A 119 -3.77 -1.02 -6.25
C ALA A 119 -2.96 -2.30 -6.38
N LEU A 120 -1.63 -2.22 -6.19
CA LEU A 120 -0.74 -3.37 -6.19
C LEU A 120 -1.05 -4.32 -5.02
N SER A 121 -1.28 -3.80 -3.82
CA SER A 121 -1.62 -4.61 -2.65
C SER A 121 -2.94 -5.38 -2.84
N HIS A 122 -3.97 -4.75 -3.39
CA HIS A 122 -5.23 -5.42 -3.72
C HIS A 122 -5.05 -6.54 -4.74
N ARG A 123 -4.26 -6.29 -5.78
CA ARG A 123 -3.97 -7.32 -6.79
C ARG A 123 -3.15 -8.47 -6.21
N MET A 124 -2.16 -8.15 -5.37
CA MET A 124 -1.37 -9.15 -4.67
C MET A 124 -2.25 -10.05 -3.79
N MET A 125 -3.16 -9.47 -3.00
CA MET A 125 -4.10 -10.24 -2.18
C MET A 125 -5.01 -11.13 -3.02
N THR A 126 -5.47 -10.66 -4.18
CA THR A 126 -6.26 -11.47 -5.11
C THR A 126 -5.46 -12.64 -5.66
N THR A 127 -4.20 -12.40 -6.07
CA THR A 127 -3.30 -13.45 -6.55
C THR A 127 -3.01 -14.50 -5.47
N ILE A 128 -2.76 -14.06 -4.23
CA ILE A 128 -2.54 -14.96 -3.08
C ILE A 128 -3.77 -15.85 -2.86
N ARG A 129 -4.98 -15.26 -2.79
CA ARG A 129 -6.21 -16.02 -2.59
C ARG A 129 -6.45 -17.03 -3.71
N LEU A 130 -6.23 -16.62 -4.97
CA LEU A 130 -6.38 -17.50 -6.13
C LEU A 130 -5.39 -18.67 -6.06
N ASN A 131 -4.12 -18.40 -5.78
CA ASN A 131 -3.08 -19.41 -5.68
C ASN A 131 -3.35 -20.39 -4.53
N MET A 132 -3.76 -19.90 -3.36
CA MET A 132 -4.14 -20.75 -2.23
C MET A 132 -5.34 -21.64 -2.58
N SER A 133 -6.42 -21.07 -3.14
CA SER A 133 -7.60 -21.85 -3.52
C SER A 133 -7.28 -22.90 -4.56
N PHE A 134 -6.47 -22.56 -5.57
CA PHE A 134 -6.02 -23.50 -6.60
C PHE A 134 -5.19 -24.64 -5.99
N SER A 135 -4.21 -24.33 -5.12
CA SER A 135 -3.37 -25.35 -4.47
C SER A 135 -4.18 -26.27 -3.56
N MET A 136 -5.13 -25.72 -2.78
CA MET A 136 -6.00 -26.51 -1.93
C MET A 136 -6.90 -27.44 -2.74
N LEU A 137 -7.50 -26.93 -3.83
CA LEU A 137 -8.34 -27.72 -4.72
C LEU A 137 -7.55 -28.85 -5.38
N LEU A 138 -6.34 -28.55 -5.90
CA LEU A 138 -5.48 -29.54 -6.53
C LEU A 138 -5.10 -30.65 -5.55
N ASN A 139 -4.70 -30.28 -4.32
CA ASN A 139 -4.37 -31.25 -3.29
C ASN A 139 -5.59 -32.10 -2.88
N PHE A 140 -6.77 -31.48 -2.73
CA PHE A 140 -7.99 -32.21 -2.40
C PHE A 140 -8.34 -33.24 -3.48
N VAL A 141 -8.30 -32.85 -4.75
CA VAL A 141 -8.54 -33.77 -5.88
C VAL A 141 -7.52 -34.89 -5.92
N ALA A 142 -6.24 -34.59 -5.70
CA ALA A 142 -5.18 -35.60 -5.66
C ALA A 142 -5.39 -36.63 -4.54
N ILE A 143 -5.81 -36.18 -3.34
CA ILE A 143 -6.12 -37.06 -2.20
C ILE A 143 -7.30 -37.99 -2.54
N VAL A 144 -8.39 -37.43 -3.09
CA VAL A 144 -9.57 -38.24 -3.48
C VAL A 144 -9.19 -39.31 -4.52
N LEU A 145 -8.42 -38.94 -5.55
CA LEU A 145 -7.97 -39.88 -6.58
C LEU A 145 -7.02 -40.95 -6.02
N ALA A 146 -6.20 -40.59 -5.03
CA ALA A 146 -5.33 -41.55 -4.35
C ALA A 146 -6.13 -42.56 -3.52
N ILE A 147 -7.16 -42.11 -2.77
CA ILE A 147 -8.05 -42.97 -2.00
C ILE A 147 -8.79 -43.95 -2.91
N ILE A 148 -9.26 -43.54 -4.07
CA ILE A 148 -9.94 -44.38 -5.07
C ILE A 148 -8.95 -45.35 -5.74
N GLY A 149 -7.63 -45.19 -5.54
CA GLY A 149 -6.59 -46.03 -6.13
C GLY A 149 -6.29 -45.76 -7.62
N THR A 150 -6.81 -44.68 -8.15
CA THR A 150 -6.59 -44.30 -9.57
C THR A 150 -5.31 -43.47 -9.78
N LEU A 151 -4.77 -42.86 -8.74
CA LEU A 151 -3.57 -42.02 -8.80
C LEU A 151 -2.34 -42.77 -8.27
N ALA A 152 -1.40 -43.10 -9.18
CA ALA A 152 -0.11 -43.64 -8.76
C ALA A 152 0.72 -42.54 -8.04
N PRO A 153 1.52 -42.87 -7.00
CA PRO A 153 2.29 -41.93 -6.21
C PRO A 153 3.21 -41.03 -7.04
N VAL A 154 3.83 -41.59 -8.09
CA VAL A 154 4.73 -40.85 -8.97
C VAL A 154 3.97 -39.80 -9.77
N ILE A 155 2.79 -40.13 -10.29
CA ILE A 155 1.93 -39.20 -11.04
C ILE A 155 1.43 -38.10 -10.09
N GLY A 156 1.05 -38.43 -8.87
CA GLY A 156 0.65 -37.47 -7.85
C GLY A 156 1.75 -36.44 -7.55
N ALA A 157 3.00 -36.90 -7.40
CA ALA A 157 4.14 -36.01 -7.21
C ALA A 157 4.40 -35.09 -8.42
N LEU A 158 4.28 -35.61 -9.64
CA LEU A 158 4.43 -34.79 -10.87
C LEU A 158 3.34 -33.71 -10.97
N VAL A 159 2.09 -34.05 -10.69
CA VAL A 159 0.96 -33.10 -10.71
C VAL A 159 1.16 -31.99 -9.66
N HIS A 160 1.60 -32.36 -8.44
CA HIS A 160 1.89 -31.41 -7.39
C HIS A 160 3.01 -30.43 -7.77
N ASN A 161 4.12 -30.94 -8.35
CA ASN A 161 5.22 -30.11 -8.81
C ASN A 161 4.81 -29.19 -9.96
N ALA A 162 4.04 -29.67 -10.92
CA ALA A 162 3.49 -28.85 -12.01
C ALA A 162 2.57 -27.74 -11.48
N GLY A 163 1.72 -28.06 -10.50
CA GLY A 163 0.88 -27.08 -9.79
C GLY A 163 1.70 -25.99 -9.10
N SER A 164 2.80 -26.37 -8.45
CA SER A 164 3.71 -25.43 -7.79
C SER A 164 4.37 -24.47 -8.81
N VAL A 165 4.81 -24.98 -9.95
CA VAL A 165 5.38 -24.15 -11.03
C VAL A 165 4.34 -23.15 -11.56
N LEU A 166 3.09 -23.56 -11.74
CA LEU A 166 2.00 -22.67 -12.17
C LEU A 166 1.76 -21.54 -11.16
N VAL A 167 1.72 -21.86 -9.87
CA VAL A 167 1.56 -20.87 -8.79
C VAL A 167 2.71 -19.88 -8.76
N ILE A 168 3.96 -20.35 -8.89
CA ILE A 168 5.16 -19.49 -8.92
C ILE A 168 5.10 -18.58 -10.15
N THR A 169 4.78 -19.12 -11.32
CA THR A 169 4.68 -18.34 -12.57
C THR A 169 3.59 -17.26 -12.46
N ASN A 170 2.41 -17.61 -11.94
CA ASN A 170 1.33 -16.66 -11.72
C ASN A 170 1.74 -15.53 -10.76
N SER A 171 2.50 -15.86 -9.71
CA SER A 171 3.03 -14.87 -8.76
C SER A 171 4.10 -13.99 -9.41
N ALA A 172 4.98 -14.56 -10.24
CA ALA A 172 6.03 -13.82 -10.95
C ALA A 172 5.46 -12.82 -11.97
N LEU A 173 4.31 -13.10 -12.59
CA LEU A 173 3.64 -12.14 -13.48
C LEU A 173 3.25 -10.83 -12.76
N LEU A 174 3.13 -10.86 -11.43
CA LEU A 174 2.86 -9.65 -10.65
C LEU A 174 4.01 -8.65 -10.69
N LEU A 175 5.26 -9.11 -10.84
CA LEU A 175 6.45 -8.25 -10.94
C LEU A 175 6.42 -7.34 -12.17
N ASN A 176 5.81 -7.79 -13.25
CA ASN A 176 5.69 -7.01 -14.50
C ASN A 176 4.41 -6.17 -14.54
N TRP A 177 3.59 -6.20 -13.47
CA TRP A 177 2.36 -5.45 -13.46
C TRP A 177 2.64 -3.97 -13.23
N ARG A 178 2.38 -3.18 -14.28
CA ARG A 178 2.37 -1.70 -14.21
C ARG A 178 0.96 -1.23 -14.55
N ARG A 179 0.43 -0.33 -13.75
CA ARG A 179 -0.85 0.32 -14.09
C ARG A 179 -0.63 1.14 -15.37
N SER A 180 -1.44 0.93 -16.40
CA SER A 180 -1.30 1.57 -17.73
C SER A 180 -1.41 3.11 -17.71
N SER A 181 -1.86 3.69 -16.59
CA SER A 181 -1.93 5.15 -16.36
C SER A 181 -0.63 5.74 -15.79
N TRP A 182 0.37 4.91 -15.51
CA TRP A 182 1.66 5.33 -14.97
C TRP A 182 2.63 5.62 -16.11
N GLN A 183 2.62 6.84 -16.66
CA GLN A 183 3.70 7.38 -17.47
C GLN A 183 4.51 8.33 -16.60
N SER A 184 5.76 7.98 -16.30
CA SER A 184 6.69 8.88 -15.63
C SER A 184 6.93 10.11 -16.53
N PRO A 185 6.90 11.34 -16.01
CA PRO A 185 7.11 12.55 -16.79
C PRO A 185 8.51 12.70 -17.39
N SER A 186 9.46 11.84 -17.02
CA SER A 186 10.87 11.95 -17.42
C SER A 186 11.17 11.60 -18.87
N SER A 187 10.22 11.03 -19.64
CA SER A 187 10.43 10.70 -21.04
C SER A 187 9.97 11.77 -22.05
N ALA A 188 9.31 12.84 -21.57
CA ALA A 188 8.77 13.89 -22.46
C ALA A 188 9.74 15.04 -22.74
N SER A 189 10.90 15.12 -22.07
CA SER A 189 11.83 16.25 -22.26
C SER A 189 13.02 15.98 -23.19
N SER A 190 13.12 14.77 -23.79
CA SER A 190 14.24 14.40 -24.66
C SER A 190 13.97 14.51 -26.16
N SER A 191 12.77 14.96 -26.59
CA SER A 191 12.42 15.06 -28.01
C SER A 191 12.19 16.49 -28.51
N ALA A 192 12.63 17.49 -27.73
CA ALA A 192 12.58 18.91 -28.14
C ALA A 192 13.96 19.57 -27.94
N GLN A 193 14.95 19.15 -28.70
CA GLN A 193 16.13 19.93 -29.10
C GLN A 193 16.52 19.57 -30.52
#